data_6b111be873484d98d33a1c128c0e5a0c
#
_entry.id   6b111be873484d98d33a1c128c0e5a0c
#
_cell.length_a   1.000
_cell.length_b   1.000
_cell.length_c   1.000
_cell.angle_alpha   90.00
_cell.angle_beta   90.00
_cell.angle_gamma   90.00
#
_symmetry.space_group_name_H-M   'P 1'
#
loop_
_entity.id
_entity.type
_entity.pdbx_description
1 polymer ?
#
loop_
_entity_poly.entity_id
_entity_poly.type
_entity_poly.pdbx_seq_one_letter_code
_entity_poly.pdbx_strand_id
1 'polypeptide(L)'
;MRNKRPASFLALFLLLVASIAAQQPAAAPTYKFEEVMIPMRDGARLQTVILTPVDPKGALPILFHRTPYGVPKRPFEQIPPEIKELAQDGYIFVVQNLRGRFKSEGQFQLSFRVDLNDPKATNEATDAYDSIEWLVKNVPNNNARVGMLGVSYAGLTTAICLLHPHPALKAISEQASPANEWMNDDEHHFGALRESYVVEYAVMEQADKNRNTHFEFETYDTYQWYLDLGSLSNVNAKYLHGSIPHWNSTVQHPDYDEFWKKEAWVNQLHSSTVPNLNVAGFWDQEDPWGPWEIFRNAAISDPERTNFIVAGPWFHGQWYGGKGTALG
;
A
#
# COMPACT_ATOMS: atom_id res chain seq x y z
N MET A 1 11.50 85.19 5.53
CA MET A 1 10.33 85.17 6.45
C MET A 1 9.86 83.71 6.61
N ARG A 2 9.85 83.29 7.87
CA ARG A 2 9.20 82.09 8.48
C ARG A 2 9.16 80.73 7.73
N ASN A 3 10.09 79.88 8.14
CA ASN A 3 10.02 78.48 8.14
C ASN A 3 8.73 77.96 8.81
N LYS A 4 8.02 77.02 8.15
CA LYS A 4 7.11 76.06 8.81
C LYS A 4 7.54 74.67 8.47
N ARG A 5 7.95 73.95 9.49
CA ARG A 5 8.26 72.51 9.49
C ARG A 5 6.98 71.71 9.33
N PRO A 6 6.99 70.56 8.61
CA PRO A 6 6.03 69.50 8.82
C PRO A 6 6.66 68.40 9.70
N ALA A 7 6.37 68.45 10.98
CA ALA A 7 6.48 67.29 11.85
C ALA A 7 5.06 66.73 11.98
N SER A 8 4.76 65.60 11.45
CA SER A 8 3.62 64.73 11.80
C SER A 8 3.32 63.68 10.69
N PHE A 9 4.29 62.89 10.27
CA PHE A 9 3.99 61.72 9.46
C PHE A 9 4.81 60.45 9.84
N LEU A 10 5.44 60.46 11.01
CA LEU A 10 6.28 59.35 11.48
C LEU A 10 5.63 58.54 12.63
N ALA A 11 4.39 58.79 13.00
CA ALA A 11 3.76 58.16 14.15
C ALA A 11 2.67 57.12 13.78
N LEU A 12 2.35 56.95 12.49
CA LEU A 12 1.29 56.00 12.08
C LEU A 12 1.76 54.71 11.43
N PHE A 13 3.09 54.48 11.36
CA PHE A 13 3.65 53.26 10.77
C PHE A 13 4.17 52.24 11.80
N LEU A 14 4.06 52.55 13.09
CA LEU A 14 4.56 51.70 14.19
C LEU A 14 3.49 50.92 14.95
N LEU A 15 2.23 50.95 14.51
CA LEU A 15 1.12 50.25 15.17
C LEU A 15 0.50 49.09 14.37
N LEU A 16 1.10 48.69 13.24
CA LEU A 16 0.61 47.59 12.41
C LEU A 16 1.57 46.37 12.36
N VAL A 17 2.54 46.31 13.25
CA VAL A 17 3.45 45.14 13.41
C VAL A 17 3.18 44.42 14.73
N ALA A 18 1.97 44.48 15.24
CA ALA A 18 1.60 43.67 16.40
C ALA A 18 0.64 42.56 15.98
N SER A 19 1.10 41.35 16.14
CA SER A 19 0.33 40.09 16.15
C SER A 19 0.28 39.32 14.83
N ILE A 20 1.43 39.03 14.24
CA ILE A 20 1.64 37.67 13.75
C ILE A 20 2.16 36.90 14.97
N ALA A 21 1.26 36.47 15.84
CA ALA A 21 1.56 35.38 16.74
C ALA A 21 1.90 34.22 15.84
N ALA A 22 3.17 33.88 15.73
CA ALA A 22 3.61 32.65 15.13
C ALA A 22 2.87 31.54 15.91
N GLN A 23 1.83 30.97 15.29
CA GLN A 23 1.25 29.73 15.80
C GLN A 23 2.41 28.76 15.90
N GLN A 24 2.84 28.47 17.13
CA GLN A 24 3.76 27.36 17.35
C GLN A 24 3.16 26.15 16.66
N PRO A 25 3.95 25.44 15.83
CA PRO A 25 3.47 24.21 15.25
C PRO A 25 2.91 23.33 16.37
N ALA A 26 1.68 22.87 16.24
CA ALA A 26 1.10 21.94 17.21
C ALA A 26 2.08 20.80 17.42
N ALA A 27 2.34 20.47 18.68
CA ALA A 27 3.20 19.32 18.98
C ALA A 27 2.69 18.09 18.23
N ALA A 28 3.60 17.33 17.63
CA ALA A 28 3.23 16.12 16.93
C ALA A 28 2.43 15.19 17.84
N PRO A 29 1.32 14.61 17.40
CA PRO A 29 0.52 13.73 18.23
C PRO A 29 1.34 12.51 18.66
N THR A 30 1.19 12.12 19.92
CA THR A 30 1.77 10.90 20.47
C THR A 30 0.77 9.75 20.36
N TYR A 31 1.25 8.52 20.19
CA TYR A 31 0.43 7.35 19.96
C TYR A 31 0.66 6.29 21.04
N LYS A 32 -0.42 5.67 21.49
CA LYS A 32 -0.38 4.38 22.18
C LYS A 32 -0.14 3.30 21.13
N PHE A 33 0.67 2.34 21.49
CA PHE A 33 0.98 1.16 20.67
C PHE A 33 0.33 -0.06 21.28
N GLU A 34 -0.40 -0.81 20.46
CA GLU A 34 -0.99 -2.09 20.81
C GLU A 34 -0.75 -3.09 19.69
N GLU A 35 -0.25 -4.28 20.01
CA GLU A 35 -0.14 -5.40 19.07
C GLU A 35 -1.21 -6.44 19.42
N VAL A 36 -2.02 -6.81 18.45
CA VAL A 36 -3.11 -7.78 18.59
C VAL A 36 -3.05 -8.84 17.49
N MET A 37 -3.67 -9.98 17.75
CA MET A 37 -3.87 -11.04 16.76
C MET A 37 -5.35 -11.10 16.39
N ILE A 38 -5.71 -10.55 15.22
CA ILE A 38 -7.10 -10.48 14.75
C ILE A 38 -7.51 -11.83 14.14
N PRO A 39 -8.58 -12.48 14.64
CA PRO A 39 -9.05 -13.75 14.08
C PRO A 39 -9.79 -13.55 12.77
N MET A 40 -9.48 -14.37 11.78
CA MET A 40 -10.17 -14.47 10.51
C MET A 40 -11.25 -15.55 10.56
N ARG A 41 -12.13 -15.60 9.56
CA ARG A 41 -13.28 -16.53 9.45
C ARG A 41 -12.92 -18.02 9.53
N ASP A 42 -11.70 -18.38 9.13
CA ASP A 42 -11.17 -19.73 9.16
C ASP A 42 -10.39 -20.05 10.45
N GLY A 43 -10.33 -19.09 11.38
CA GLY A 43 -9.65 -19.21 12.66
C GLY A 43 -8.18 -18.83 12.65
N ALA A 44 -7.54 -18.59 11.49
CA ALA A 44 -6.20 -18.02 11.44
C ALA A 44 -6.19 -16.60 12.05
N ARG A 45 -5.09 -16.22 12.72
CA ARG A 45 -4.98 -14.91 13.38
C ARG A 45 -3.88 -14.09 12.70
N LEU A 46 -4.20 -12.83 12.41
CA LEU A 46 -3.27 -11.93 11.72
C LEU A 46 -2.69 -10.90 12.69
N GLN A 47 -1.36 -10.79 12.67
CA GLN A 47 -0.61 -9.81 13.45
C GLN A 47 -0.97 -8.39 13.02
N THR A 48 -1.48 -7.61 13.95
CA THR A 48 -1.95 -6.25 13.71
C THR A 48 -1.42 -5.31 14.78
N VAL A 49 -0.90 -4.17 14.37
CA VAL A 49 -0.49 -3.08 15.23
C VAL A 49 -1.48 -1.94 15.12
N ILE A 50 -1.96 -1.46 16.26
CA ILE A 50 -2.91 -0.36 16.38
C ILE A 50 -2.19 0.80 17.08
N LEU A 51 -2.18 1.95 16.42
CA LEU A 51 -1.59 3.18 16.92
C LEU A 51 -2.72 4.19 17.13
N THR A 52 -3.09 4.40 18.39
CA THR A 52 -4.19 5.30 18.79
C THR A 52 -3.62 6.60 19.37
N PRO A 53 -4.05 7.79 18.92
CA PRO A 53 -3.66 9.04 19.55
C PRO A 53 -3.92 9.04 21.06
N VAL A 54 -2.99 9.60 21.85
CA VAL A 54 -3.11 9.60 23.33
C VAL A 54 -4.28 10.46 23.78
N ASP A 55 -4.49 11.64 23.16
CA ASP A 55 -5.54 12.58 23.53
C ASP A 55 -6.46 12.86 22.33
N PRO A 56 -7.34 11.91 21.95
CA PRO A 56 -8.21 12.07 20.80
C PRO A 56 -9.33 13.09 21.09
N LYS A 57 -9.59 13.97 20.15
CA LYS A 57 -10.72 14.91 20.20
C LYS A 57 -12.01 14.26 19.67
N GLY A 58 -12.48 13.22 20.37
CA GLY A 58 -13.68 12.48 19.97
C GLY A 58 -13.38 11.14 19.28
N ALA A 59 -14.40 10.55 18.67
CA ALA A 59 -14.24 9.30 17.94
C ALA A 59 -13.56 9.52 16.59
N LEU A 60 -12.54 8.71 16.28
CA LEU A 60 -11.64 8.88 15.14
C LEU A 60 -11.88 7.84 14.04
N PRO A 61 -11.63 8.19 12.78
CA PRO A 61 -11.56 7.21 11.70
C PRO A 61 -10.31 6.33 11.83
N ILE A 62 -10.38 5.15 11.25
CA ILE A 62 -9.26 4.22 11.13
C ILE A 62 -8.65 4.37 9.75
N LEU A 63 -7.31 4.47 9.68
CA LEU A 63 -6.54 4.28 8.46
C LEU A 63 -5.85 2.92 8.53
N PHE A 64 -6.25 2.02 7.65
CA PHE A 64 -5.83 0.62 7.65
C PHE A 64 -4.88 0.34 6.50
N HIS A 65 -3.73 -0.23 6.82
CA HIS A 65 -2.68 -0.62 5.89
C HIS A 65 -2.35 -2.09 6.06
N ARG A 66 -2.35 -2.86 4.96
CA ARG A 66 -2.02 -4.29 4.96
C ARG A 66 -0.77 -4.52 4.11
N THR A 67 0.18 -5.29 4.62
CA THR A 67 1.50 -5.41 4.00
C THR A 67 2.15 -6.77 4.30
N PRO A 68 2.93 -7.35 3.37
CA PRO A 68 3.76 -8.50 3.67
C PRO A 68 5.09 -8.13 4.34
N TYR A 69 5.45 -6.84 4.41
CA TYR A 69 6.80 -6.37 4.70
C TYR A 69 7.11 -6.16 6.18
N GLY A 70 6.12 -6.33 7.06
CA GLY A 70 6.28 -6.17 8.50
C GLY A 70 5.48 -5.01 9.07
N VAL A 71 5.18 -5.09 10.36
CA VAL A 71 4.46 -4.05 11.11
C VAL A 71 5.40 -3.27 12.02
N PRO A 72 5.06 -2.04 12.43
CA PRO A 72 5.84 -1.28 13.41
C PRO A 72 6.09 -2.11 14.69
N LYS A 73 7.26 -1.95 15.30
CA LYS A 73 7.63 -2.64 16.54
C LYS A 73 7.49 -1.74 17.79
N ARG A 74 7.19 -0.46 17.58
CA ARG A 74 7.06 0.59 18.60
C ARG A 74 6.22 1.75 18.08
N PRO A 75 5.73 2.65 18.94
CA PRO A 75 5.07 3.88 18.52
C PRO A 75 5.95 4.71 17.58
N PHE A 76 5.34 5.58 16.79
CA PHE A 76 6.10 6.53 15.99
C PHE A 76 6.96 7.43 16.88
N GLU A 77 8.26 7.46 16.64
CA GLU A 77 9.16 8.47 17.21
C GLU A 77 9.02 9.81 16.49
N GLN A 78 8.82 9.72 15.17
CA GLN A 78 8.47 10.83 14.31
C GLN A 78 7.37 10.35 13.36
N ILE A 79 6.37 11.20 13.13
CA ILE A 79 5.31 10.87 12.17
C ILE A 79 5.91 10.80 10.77
N PRO A 80 5.73 9.69 10.05
CA PRO A 80 6.18 9.57 8.67
C PRO A 80 5.62 10.72 7.81
N PRO A 81 6.44 11.33 6.93
CA PRO A 81 6.00 12.49 6.13
C PRO A 81 4.72 12.24 5.34
N GLU A 82 4.55 11.03 4.82
CA GLU A 82 3.43 10.62 3.98
C GLU A 82 2.08 10.57 4.70
N ILE A 83 2.08 10.48 6.04
CA ILE A 83 0.86 10.47 6.86
C ILE A 83 0.77 11.67 7.82
N LYS A 84 1.62 12.66 7.65
CA LYS A 84 1.74 13.79 8.60
C LYS A 84 0.45 14.58 8.74
N GLU A 85 -0.18 14.92 7.64
CA GLU A 85 -1.44 15.66 7.60
C GLU A 85 -2.56 14.84 8.23
N LEU A 86 -2.66 13.55 7.88
CA LEU A 86 -3.64 12.62 8.47
C LEU A 86 -3.44 12.47 9.98
N ALA A 87 -2.18 12.45 10.43
CA ALA A 87 -1.89 12.39 11.86
C ALA A 87 -2.34 13.67 12.60
N GLN A 88 -2.24 14.83 11.95
CA GLN A 88 -2.74 16.12 12.50
C GLN A 88 -4.26 16.18 12.53
N ASP A 89 -4.94 15.62 11.53
CA ASP A 89 -6.40 15.54 11.46
C ASP A 89 -6.97 14.54 12.48
N GLY A 90 -6.17 13.62 12.96
CA GLY A 90 -6.53 12.63 13.98
C GLY A 90 -7.09 11.34 13.39
N TYR A 91 -6.21 10.36 13.19
CA TYR A 91 -6.55 9.01 12.76
C TYR A 91 -6.01 7.97 13.74
N ILE A 92 -6.71 6.84 13.84
CA ILE A 92 -6.17 5.60 14.38
C ILE A 92 -5.47 4.89 13.23
N PHE A 93 -4.15 4.70 13.33
CA PHE A 93 -3.40 3.98 12.31
C PHE A 93 -3.35 2.50 12.66
N VAL A 94 -3.67 1.67 11.69
CA VAL A 94 -3.65 0.21 11.84
C VAL A 94 -2.78 -0.37 10.74
N VAL A 95 -1.79 -1.17 11.13
CA VAL A 95 -0.90 -1.88 10.20
C VAL A 95 -0.98 -3.38 10.46
N GLN A 96 -1.26 -4.17 9.44
CA GLN A 96 -1.44 -5.62 9.56
C GLN A 96 -0.48 -6.36 8.63
N ASN A 97 0.22 -7.35 9.18
CA ASN A 97 0.93 -8.34 8.37
C ASN A 97 -0.05 -9.29 7.69
N LEU A 98 0.20 -9.56 6.41
CA LEU A 98 -0.58 -10.52 5.65
C LEU A 98 -0.49 -11.93 6.24
N ARG A 99 -1.45 -12.75 5.87
CA ARG A 99 -1.53 -14.17 6.20
C ARG A 99 -0.20 -14.87 5.91
N GLY A 100 0.32 -15.62 6.88
CA GLY A 100 1.57 -16.37 6.75
C GLY A 100 2.86 -15.54 6.80
N ARG A 101 2.78 -14.22 7.02
CA ARG A 101 3.97 -13.38 7.18
C ARG A 101 4.18 -12.99 8.64
N PHE A 102 5.42 -13.00 9.07
CA PHE A 102 5.85 -12.68 10.45
C PHE A 102 5.06 -13.50 11.49
N LYS A 103 4.37 -12.86 12.41
CA LYS A 103 3.56 -13.55 13.44
C LYS A 103 2.16 -13.93 12.93
N SER A 104 1.74 -13.48 11.76
CA SER A 104 0.46 -13.89 11.19
C SER A 104 0.45 -15.38 10.90
N GLU A 105 -0.66 -16.02 11.24
CA GLU A 105 -0.90 -17.44 11.02
C GLU A 105 -1.36 -17.72 9.58
N GLY A 106 -1.50 -18.99 9.24
CA GLY A 106 -1.83 -19.44 7.89
C GLY A 106 -0.62 -19.50 6.97
N GLN A 107 -0.87 -19.57 5.68
CA GLN A 107 0.14 -19.69 4.64
C GLN A 107 0.13 -18.44 3.74
N PHE A 108 1.29 -17.85 3.51
CA PHE A 108 1.47 -16.77 2.57
C PHE A 108 1.50 -17.30 1.13
N GLN A 109 0.72 -16.65 0.28
CA GLN A 109 0.70 -16.91 -1.16
C GLN A 109 0.98 -15.59 -1.87
N LEU A 110 2.07 -15.52 -2.61
CA LEU A 110 2.43 -14.34 -3.39
C LEU A 110 1.46 -14.18 -4.57
N SER A 111 1.16 -15.29 -5.23
CA SER A 111 0.09 -15.39 -6.24
C SER A 111 -1.22 -15.72 -5.57
N PHE A 112 -2.11 -14.75 -5.43
CA PHE A 112 -3.39 -15.02 -4.83
C PHE A 112 -4.54 -14.92 -5.83
N ARG A 113 -5.49 -15.80 -5.64
CA ARG A 113 -6.68 -15.90 -6.47
C ARG A 113 -7.88 -15.51 -5.63
N VAL A 114 -8.71 -14.66 -6.18
CA VAL A 114 -9.98 -14.31 -5.58
C VAL A 114 -11.08 -15.12 -6.23
N ASP A 115 -11.76 -15.95 -5.44
CA ASP A 115 -13.00 -16.59 -5.86
C ASP A 115 -14.17 -15.90 -5.15
N LEU A 116 -14.88 -15.04 -5.87
CA LEU A 116 -16.05 -14.34 -5.34
C LEU A 116 -17.28 -15.25 -5.18
N ASN A 117 -17.26 -16.45 -5.76
CA ASN A 117 -18.38 -17.38 -5.72
C ASN A 117 -18.30 -18.30 -4.49
N ASP A 118 -17.16 -18.40 -3.83
CA ASP A 118 -17.01 -19.17 -2.61
C ASP A 118 -17.12 -18.28 -1.36
N PRO A 119 -18.24 -18.29 -0.63
CA PRO A 119 -18.44 -17.48 0.57
C PRO A 119 -17.51 -17.88 1.73
N LYS A 120 -16.85 -19.04 1.64
CA LYS A 120 -15.88 -19.54 2.61
C LYS A 120 -14.42 -19.30 2.16
N ALA A 121 -14.22 -18.75 0.98
CA ALA A 121 -12.87 -18.49 0.47
C ALA A 121 -12.09 -17.63 1.48
N THR A 122 -10.83 -17.99 1.64
CA THR A 122 -9.86 -17.20 2.40
C THR A 122 -8.87 -16.59 1.40
N ASN A 123 -8.93 -15.28 1.29
CA ASN A 123 -8.08 -14.49 0.41
C ASN A 123 -7.90 -13.09 0.99
N GLU A 124 -7.12 -12.24 0.35
CA GLU A 124 -6.80 -10.91 0.86
C GLU A 124 -8.04 -10.00 1.02
N ALA A 125 -9.06 -10.14 0.17
CA ALA A 125 -10.31 -9.38 0.29
C ALA A 125 -11.11 -9.81 1.52
N THR A 126 -11.22 -11.12 1.76
CA THR A 126 -11.96 -11.66 2.91
C THR A 126 -11.22 -11.40 4.22
N ASP A 127 -9.90 -11.48 4.24
CA ASP A 127 -9.08 -11.14 5.41
C ASP A 127 -9.20 -9.65 5.77
N ALA A 128 -9.23 -8.77 4.76
CA ALA A 128 -9.47 -7.34 4.99
C ALA A 128 -10.87 -7.08 5.55
N TYR A 129 -11.90 -7.76 5.00
CA TYR A 129 -13.28 -7.65 5.49
C TYR A 129 -13.38 -8.04 6.97
N ASP A 130 -12.86 -9.22 7.32
CA ASP A 130 -12.90 -9.75 8.69
C ASP A 130 -12.10 -8.85 9.65
N SER A 131 -10.97 -8.32 9.19
CA SER A 131 -10.16 -7.38 9.97
C SER A 131 -10.89 -6.07 10.23
N ILE A 132 -11.54 -5.48 9.22
CA ILE A 132 -12.32 -4.25 9.38
C ILE A 132 -13.48 -4.48 10.35
N GLU A 133 -14.21 -5.59 10.21
CA GLU A 133 -15.31 -5.96 11.11
C GLU A 133 -14.82 -6.06 12.56
N TRP A 134 -13.66 -6.68 12.79
CA TRP A 134 -13.08 -6.78 14.12
C TRP A 134 -12.65 -5.41 14.66
N LEU A 135 -11.97 -4.60 13.83
CA LEU A 135 -11.44 -3.28 14.21
C LEU A 135 -12.56 -2.33 14.66
N VAL A 136 -13.65 -2.24 13.89
CA VAL A 136 -14.76 -1.33 14.24
C VAL A 136 -15.50 -1.77 15.50
N LYS A 137 -15.49 -3.05 15.85
CA LYS A 137 -16.10 -3.58 17.07
C LYS A 137 -15.22 -3.46 18.31
N ASN A 138 -13.91 -3.56 18.17
CA ASN A 138 -13.00 -3.77 19.30
C ASN A 138 -12.07 -2.60 19.59
N VAL A 139 -11.78 -1.72 18.62
CA VAL A 139 -10.91 -0.58 18.87
C VAL A 139 -11.69 0.54 19.55
N PRO A 140 -11.31 0.98 20.75
CA PRO A 140 -12.03 2.05 21.44
C PRO A 140 -11.97 3.39 20.69
N ASN A 141 -12.98 4.22 20.84
CA ASN A 141 -13.06 5.56 20.27
C ASN A 141 -12.93 5.65 18.74
N ASN A 142 -13.19 4.56 18.02
CA ASN A 142 -13.35 4.65 16.57
C ASN A 142 -14.76 5.12 16.21
N ASN A 143 -14.93 5.74 15.04
CA ASN A 143 -16.21 6.24 14.53
C ASN A 143 -16.84 5.33 13.47
N ALA A 144 -16.41 4.07 13.38
CA ALA A 144 -16.82 3.08 12.41
C ALA A 144 -16.60 3.51 10.93
N ARG A 145 -15.64 4.37 10.67
CA ARG A 145 -15.21 4.76 9.33
C ARG A 145 -13.78 4.31 9.11
N VAL A 146 -13.57 3.53 8.07
CA VAL A 146 -12.25 2.99 7.72
C VAL A 146 -11.87 3.52 6.35
N GLY A 147 -10.66 4.04 6.24
CA GLY A 147 -9.96 4.26 4.99
C GLY A 147 -8.84 3.25 4.83
N MET A 148 -8.50 2.91 3.61
CA MET A 148 -7.31 2.11 3.32
C MET A 148 -6.41 2.83 2.33
N LEU A 149 -5.11 2.69 2.50
CA LEU A 149 -4.14 3.14 1.50
C LEU A 149 -2.93 2.21 1.46
N GLY A 150 -2.33 2.13 0.30
CA GLY A 150 -1.09 1.38 0.11
C GLY A 150 -0.46 1.60 -1.24
N VAL A 151 0.82 1.33 -1.33
CA VAL A 151 1.62 1.37 -2.56
C VAL A 151 2.10 -0.04 -2.87
N SER A 152 2.22 -0.38 -4.15
CA SER A 152 2.75 -1.65 -4.59
C SER A 152 1.88 -2.82 -4.08
N TYR A 153 2.44 -3.83 -3.49
CA TYR A 153 1.68 -4.93 -2.89
C TYR A 153 0.63 -4.44 -1.87
N ALA A 154 0.96 -3.43 -1.06
CA ALA A 154 -0.03 -2.85 -0.14
C ALA A 154 -1.13 -2.07 -0.88
N GLY A 155 -0.84 -1.54 -2.06
CA GLY A 155 -1.83 -1.00 -3.01
C GLY A 155 -2.76 -2.08 -3.52
N LEU A 156 -2.21 -3.21 -3.94
CA LEU A 156 -2.96 -4.40 -4.34
C LEU A 156 -3.93 -4.86 -3.24
N THR A 157 -3.43 -5.04 -1.99
CA THR A 157 -4.29 -5.47 -0.88
C THR A 157 -5.35 -4.43 -0.50
N THR A 158 -5.13 -3.17 -0.85
CA THR A 158 -6.10 -2.08 -0.72
C THR A 158 -7.15 -2.16 -1.84
N ALA A 159 -6.72 -2.28 -3.09
CA ALA A 159 -7.61 -2.28 -4.26
C ALA A 159 -8.53 -3.51 -4.31
N ILE A 160 -8.02 -4.68 -3.93
CA ILE A 160 -8.80 -5.93 -3.94
C ILE A 160 -10.02 -5.89 -3.01
N CYS A 161 -10.01 -4.98 -2.01
CA CYS A 161 -11.18 -4.76 -1.14
C CYS A 161 -12.39 -4.21 -1.90
N LEU A 162 -12.21 -3.64 -3.10
CA LEU A 162 -13.31 -3.18 -3.96
C LEU A 162 -14.17 -4.35 -4.47
N LEU A 163 -13.65 -5.57 -4.51
CA LEU A 163 -14.40 -6.75 -4.95
C LEU A 163 -15.49 -7.15 -3.95
N HIS A 164 -15.26 -6.92 -2.67
CA HIS A 164 -16.23 -7.20 -1.60
C HIS A 164 -16.06 -6.22 -0.43
N PRO A 165 -16.43 -4.95 -0.62
CA PRO A 165 -16.15 -3.91 0.36
C PRO A 165 -16.96 -4.08 1.65
N HIS A 166 -16.29 -3.93 2.78
CA HIS A 166 -16.95 -3.86 4.08
C HIS A 166 -17.77 -2.56 4.19
N PRO A 167 -18.98 -2.54 4.81
CA PRO A 167 -19.79 -1.32 4.93
C PRO A 167 -19.12 -0.15 5.64
N ALA A 168 -18.16 -0.44 6.53
CA ALA A 168 -17.36 0.60 7.19
C ALA A 168 -16.22 1.17 6.33
N LEU A 169 -15.86 0.53 5.21
CA LEU A 169 -14.85 1.04 4.28
C LEU A 169 -15.42 2.24 3.52
N LYS A 170 -14.84 3.43 3.71
CA LYS A 170 -15.39 4.70 3.21
C LYS A 170 -14.60 5.32 2.08
N ALA A 171 -13.33 5.02 1.97
CA ALA A 171 -12.48 5.45 0.87
C ALA A 171 -11.23 4.58 0.82
N ILE A 172 -10.65 4.47 -0.36
CA ILE A 172 -9.33 3.86 -0.54
C ILE A 172 -8.44 4.74 -1.41
N SER A 173 -7.12 4.58 -1.26
CA SER A 173 -6.14 5.04 -2.22
C SER A 173 -5.18 3.90 -2.52
N GLU A 174 -5.37 3.29 -3.67
CA GLU A 174 -4.44 2.31 -4.22
C GLU A 174 -3.41 3.03 -5.10
N GLN A 175 -2.16 2.66 -4.97
CA GLN A 175 -1.06 3.40 -5.57
C GLN A 175 -0.04 2.42 -6.12
N ALA A 176 0.31 2.54 -7.41
CA ALA A 176 1.20 1.60 -8.09
C ALA A 176 0.88 0.14 -7.73
N SER A 177 -0.36 -0.25 -7.92
CA SER A 177 -0.86 -1.55 -7.47
C SER A 177 -0.82 -2.56 -8.60
N PRO A 178 -0.17 -3.71 -8.47
CA PRO A 178 -0.29 -4.76 -9.47
C PRO A 178 -1.74 -5.26 -9.58
N ALA A 179 -2.16 -5.54 -10.79
CA ALA A 179 -3.53 -5.97 -11.10
C ALA A 179 -3.56 -7.18 -12.03
N ASN A 180 -2.54 -7.33 -12.87
CA ASN A 180 -2.39 -8.42 -13.81
C ASN A 180 -0.91 -8.68 -14.11
N GLU A 181 -0.34 -9.63 -13.43
CA GLU A 181 1.10 -9.97 -13.48
C GLU A 181 1.58 -10.44 -14.85
N TRP A 182 0.69 -10.90 -15.72
CA TRP A 182 1.03 -11.30 -17.08
C TRP A 182 1.13 -10.11 -18.05
N MET A 183 0.36 -9.06 -17.83
CA MET A 183 0.26 -7.96 -18.80
C MET A 183 1.43 -6.99 -18.70
N ASN A 184 1.50 -6.19 -17.70
CA ASN A 184 2.59 -5.21 -17.58
C ASN A 184 2.70 -4.68 -16.14
N ASP A 185 2.63 -5.58 -15.19
CA ASP A 185 2.95 -5.33 -13.80
C ASP A 185 4.26 -6.06 -13.43
N ASP A 186 4.49 -6.43 -12.20
CA ASP A 186 5.77 -6.86 -11.68
C ASP A 186 6.46 -7.99 -12.45
N GLU A 187 5.71 -9.01 -12.89
CA GLU A 187 6.33 -10.25 -13.36
C GLU A 187 6.59 -10.30 -14.86
N HIS A 188 5.71 -9.71 -15.65
CA HIS A 188 5.85 -9.76 -17.10
C HIS A 188 5.60 -8.39 -17.76
N HIS A 189 6.23 -8.19 -18.93
CA HIS A 189 5.87 -7.17 -19.89
C HIS A 189 5.17 -7.83 -21.08
N PHE A 190 3.83 -7.83 -21.08
CA PHE A 190 3.00 -8.48 -22.11
C PHE A 190 3.43 -9.91 -22.40
N GLY A 191 3.62 -10.70 -21.33
CA GLY A 191 4.04 -12.09 -21.37
C GLY A 191 5.55 -12.32 -21.43
N ALA A 192 6.37 -11.28 -21.54
CA ALA A 192 7.82 -11.42 -21.43
C ALA A 192 8.23 -11.38 -19.96
N LEU A 193 8.71 -12.51 -19.44
CA LEU A 193 9.09 -12.65 -18.03
C LEU A 193 10.22 -11.68 -17.63
N ARG A 194 10.05 -10.98 -16.55
CA ARG A 194 11.06 -10.15 -15.89
C ARG A 194 11.83 -10.99 -14.87
N GLU A 195 12.69 -11.84 -15.36
CA GLU A 195 13.36 -12.88 -14.55
C GLU A 195 14.03 -12.31 -13.29
N SER A 196 14.77 -11.22 -13.43
CA SER A 196 15.49 -10.61 -12.31
C SER A 196 14.54 -10.18 -11.20
N TYR A 197 13.44 -9.54 -11.56
CA TYR A 197 12.46 -9.07 -10.60
C TYR A 197 11.79 -10.23 -9.87
N VAL A 198 11.27 -11.21 -10.60
CA VAL A 198 10.52 -12.33 -10.02
C VAL A 198 11.40 -13.18 -9.09
N VAL A 199 12.64 -13.48 -9.46
CA VAL A 199 13.57 -14.27 -8.62
C VAL A 199 13.85 -13.52 -7.31
N GLU A 200 14.23 -12.26 -7.39
CA GLU A 200 14.60 -11.49 -6.21
C GLU A 200 13.40 -11.24 -5.29
N TYR A 201 12.26 -10.87 -5.84
CA TYR A 201 11.06 -10.58 -5.08
C TYR A 201 10.45 -11.84 -4.44
N ALA A 202 10.38 -12.95 -5.17
CA ALA A 202 9.88 -14.21 -4.62
C ALA A 202 10.77 -14.72 -3.47
N VAL A 203 12.09 -14.57 -3.58
CA VAL A 203 13.02 -14.88 -2.48
C VAL A 203 12.81 -13.93 -1.30
N MET A 204 12.65 -12.62 -1.56
CA MET A 204 12.42 -11.63 -0.51
C MET A 204 11.22 -12.02 0.36
N GLU A 205 10.12 -12.45 -0.25
CA GLU A 205 8.87 -12.68 0.44
C GLU A 205 8.68 -14.11 0.96
N GLN A 206 9.28 -15.11 0.32
CA GLN A 206 8.96 -16.50 0.62
C GLN A 206 10.12 -17.32 1.23
N ALA A 207 11.36 -16.86 1.16
CA ALA A 207 12.48 -17.64 1.71
C ALA A 207 12.49 -17.66 3.25
N ASP A 208 11.95 -16.66 3.92
CA ASP A 208 11.83 -16.64 5.39
C ASP A 208 10.51 -15.96 5.80
N LYS A 209 9.69 -16.68 6.54
CA LYS A 209 8.41 -16.14 7.06
C LYS A 209 8.59 -14.89 7.93
N ASN A 210 9.68 -14.79 8.69
CA ASN A 210 9.83 -13.84 9.78
C ASN A 210 10.62 -12.58 9.41
N ARG A 211 11.08 -12.50 8.18
CA ARG A 211 11.84 -11.35 7.67
C ARG A 211 11.77 -11.30 6.13
N ASN A 212 12.01 -10.12 5.60
CA ASN A 212 12.31 -9.96 4.18
C ASN A 212 13.77 -10.38 3.98
N THR A 213 14.03 -11.20 2.97
CA THR A 213 15.35 -11.72 2.63
C THR A 213 15.86 -11.08 1.36
N HIS A 214 17.09 -11.36 0.99
CA HIS A 214 17.64 -10.95 -0.29
C HIS A 214 18.23 -12.17 -0.98
N PHE A 215 18.13 -12.20 -2.31
CA PHE A 215 18.87 -13.17 -3.08
C PHE A 215 20.35 -12.74 -3.12
N GLU A 216 21.25 -13.64 -2.74
CA GLU A 216 22.68 -13.35 -2.68
C GLU A 216 23.33 -13.68 -4.03
N PHE A 217 23.69 -12.65 -4.77
CA PHE A 217 24.43 -12.78 -6.01
C PHE A 217 25.93 -13.02 -5.72
N GLU A 218 26.56 -13.88 -6.51
CA GLU A 218 28.00 -14.17 -6.41
C GLU A 218 28.88 -13.06 -7.01
N THR A 219 28.25 -12.11 -7.72
CA THR A 219 28.94 -11.00 -8.39
C THR A 219 28.11 -9.70 -8.29
N TYR A 220 28.81 -8.56 -8.40
CA TYR A 220 28.15 -7.25 -8.47
C TYR A 220 27.40 -7.04 -9.79
N ASP A 221 27.93 -7.57 -10.90
CA ASP A 221 27.27 -7.51 -12.22
C ASP A 221 26.16 -8.54 -12.33
N THR A 222 24.98 -8.17 -11.84
CA THR A 222 23.82 -9.06 -11.85
C THR A 222 23.28 -9.30 -13.27
N TYR A 223 23.46 -8.36 -14.20
CA TYR A 223 23.08 -8.58 -15.58
C TYR A 223 23.91 -9.73 -16.21
N GLN A 224 25.24 -9.69 -16.02
CA GLN A 224 26.12 -10.77 -16.52
C GLN A 224 25.80 -12.08 -15.81
N TRP A 225 25.48 -12.04 -14.51
CA TRP A 225 25.08 -13.23 -13.76
C TRP A 225 23.83 -13.91 -14.39
N TYR A 226 22.78 -13.13 -14.74
CA TYR A 226 21.60 -13.69 -15.43
C TYR A 226 21.92 -14.22 -16.81
N LEU A 227 22.80 -13.58 -17.57
CA LEU A 227 23.27 -14.12 -18.87
C LEU A 227 24.00 -15.46 -18.71
N ASP A 228 24.85 -15.58 -17.70
CA ASP A 228 25.65 -16.78 -17.43
C ASP A 228 24.81 -17.91 -16.80
N LEU A 229 23.70 -17.55 -16.17
CA LEU A 229 22.73 -18.52 -15.66
C LEU A 229 22.18 -19.41 -16.79
N GLY A 230 21.86 -18.82 -17.93
CA GLY A 230 21.32 -19.50 -19.11
C GLY A 230 19.85 -19.86 -18.95
N SER A 231 19.49 -21.14 -18.97
CA SER A 231 18.10 -21.56 -18.86
C SER A 231 17.48 -21.21 -17.49
N LEU A 232 16.20 -20.78 -17.48
CA LEU A 232 15.41 -20.53 -16.26
C LEU A 232 15.39 -21.73 -15.30
N SER A 233 15.47 -22.97 -15.81
CA SER A 233 15.55 -24.15 -14.99
C SER A 233 16.77 -24.18 -14.07
N ASN A 234 17.83 -23.44 -14.42
CA ASN A 234 19.05 -23.34 -13.62
C ASN A 234 18.85 -22.56 -12.32
N VAL A 235 17.85 -21.68 -12.22
CA VAL A 235 17.50 -21.02 -10.96
C VAL A 235 17.19 -22.05 -9.88
N ASN A 236 16.30 -22.98 -10.15
CA ASN A 236 16.02 -24.09 -9.21
C ASN A 236 17.16 -25.08 -9.09
N ALA A 237 17.80 -25.45 -10.19
CA ALA A 237 18.85 -26.47 -10.17
C ALA A 237 20.08 -26.05 -9.34
N LYS A 238 20.45 -24.77 -9.38
CA LYS A 238 21.67 -24.26 -8.75
C LYS A 238 21.44 -23.51 -7.44
N TYR A 239 20.31 -22.81 -7.30
CA TYR A 239 20.12 -21.83 -6.23
C TYR A 239 18.90 -22.08 -5.34
N LEU A 240 17.68 -22.16 -5.90
CA LEU A 240 16.46 -22.20 -5.09
C LEU A 240 16.03 -23.62 -4.69
N HIS A 241 16.46 -24.64 -5.43
CA HIS A 241 16.19 -26.06 -5.16
C HIS A 241 14.71 -26.38 -4.91
N GLY A 242 13.81 -25.63 -5.58
CA GLY A 242 12.37 -25.77 -5.43
C GLY A 242 11.79 -25.21 -4.12
N SER A 243 12.57 -24.48 -3.34
CA SER A 243 12.15 -23.97 -2.01
C SER A 243 11.20 -22.76 -2.09
N ILE A 244 11.10 -22.09 -3.23
CA ILE A 244 10.29 -20.86 -3.41
C ILE A 244 9.03 -21.22 -4.21
N PRO A 245 7.85 -21.29 -3.58
CA PRO A 245 6.62 -21.73 -4.22
C PRO A 245 6.20 -20.87 -5.41
N HIS A 246 6.34 -19.55 -5.28
CA HIS A 246 5.95 -18.62 -6.33
C HIS A 246 6.80 -18.82 -7.59
N TRP A 247 8.13 -18.87 -7.45
CA TRP A 247 9.03 -19.16 -8.57
C TRP A 247 8.69 -20.50 -9.25
N ASN A 248 8.37 -21.53 -8.44
CA ASN A 248 7.97 -22.83 -9.00
C ASN A 248 6.71 -22.71 -9.84
N SER A 249 5.72 -21.95 -9.38
CA SER A 249 4.48 -21.72 -10.12
C SER A 249 4.74 -20.94 -11.41
N THR A 250 5.53 -19.86 -11.36
CA THR A 250 5.86 -19.03 -12.53
C THR A 250 6.51 -19.88 -13.65
N VAL A 251 7.50 -20.71 -13.31
CA VAL A 251 8.17 -21.54 -14.34
C VAL A 251 7.33 -22.72 -14.82
N GLN A 252 6.28 -23.12 -14.09
CA GLN A 252 5.34 -24.16 -14.52
C GLN A 252 4.28 -23.64 -15.47
N HIS A 253 4.06 -22.31 -15.51
CA HIS A 253 3.04 -21.64 -16.31
C HIS A 253 3.66 -20.64 -17.28
N PRO A 254 4.46 -21.09 -18.27
CA PRO A 254 5.19 -20.21 -19.19
C PRO A 254 4.30 -19.55 -20.24
N ASP A 255 3.04 -19.96 -20.34
CA ASP A 255 2.05 -19.42 -21.28
C ASP A 255 0.91 -18.74 -20.53
N TYR A 256 0.15 -17.85 -21.21
CA TYR A 256 -1.05 -17.22 -20.65
C TYR A 256 -2.20 -18.22 -20.50
N ASP A 257 -2.10 -19.06 -19.49
CA ASP A 257 -3.07 -20.11 -19.18
C ASP A 257 -4.06 -19.69 -18.07
N GLU A 258 -4.81 -20.67 -17.55
CA GLU A 258 -5.79 -20.43 -16.49
C GLU A 258 -5.18 -19.99 -15.15
N PHE A 259 -3.88 -20.24 -14.95
CA PHE A 259 -3.17 -19.76 -13.76
C PHE A 259 -3.14 -18.22 -13.78
N TRP A 260 -2.58 -17.61 -14.82
CA TRP A 260 -2.46 -16.15 -14.95
C TRP A 260 -3.80 -15.45 -15.09
N LYS A 261 -4.77 -16.07 -15.81
CA LYS A 261 -6.13 -15.51 -15.92
C LYS A 261 -6.84 -15.38 -14.59
N LYS A 262 -6.61 -16.32 -13.66
CA LYS A 262 -7.18 -16.30 -12.32
C LYS A 262 -6.48 -15.33 -11.38
N GLU A 263 -5.19 -15.09 -11.59
CA GLU A 263 -4.45 -14.08 -10.85
C GLU A 263 -4.83 -12.65 -11.24
N ALA A 264 -5.22 -12.43 -12.48
CA ALA A 264 -5.71 -11.15 -12.96
C ALA A 264 -7.03 -10.77 -12.27
N TRP A 265 -6.98 -10.53 -10.97
CA TRP A 265 -8.13 -10.25 -10.11
C TRP A 265 -8.95 -9.06 -10.60
N VAL A 266 -8.30 -8.10 -11.25
CA VAL A 266 -8.93 -6.89 -11.80
C VAL A 266 -10.01 -7.22 -12.83
N ASN A 267 -9.95 -8.36 -13.48
CA ASN A 267 -10.99 -8.82 -14.40
C ASN A 267 -12.34 -9.10 -13.73
N GLN A 268 -12.36 -9.21 -12.41
CA GLN A 268 -13.60 -9.36 -11.61
C GLN A 268 -14.14 -8.03 -11.10
N LEU A 269 -13.37 -6.93 -11.25
CA LEU A 269 -13.78 -5.59 -10.85
C LEU A 269 -14.63 -4.95 -11.96
N HIS A 270 -15.90 -4.71 -11.70
CA HIS A 270 -16.82 -4.11 -12.68
C HIS A 270 -17.55 -2.87 -12.15
N SER A 271 -17.31 -2.53 -10.90
CA SER A 271 -17.93 -1.36 -10.26
C SER A 271 -17.14 -0.95 -9.02
N SER A 272 -17.27 0.31 -8.63
CA SER A 272 -16.83 0.77 -7.33
C SER A 272 -17.99 1.45 -6.60
N THR A 273 -18.26 0.99 -5.38
CA THR A 273 -19.19 1.65 -4.44
C THR A 273 -18.43 2.37 -3.33
N VAL A 274 -17.11 2.33 -3.39
CA VAL A 274 -16.20 2.99 -2.44
C VAL A 274 -15.36 4.00 -3.22
N PRO A 275 -15.32 5.26 -2.80
CA PRO A 275 -14.41 6.25 -3.37
C PRO A 275 -12.98 5.73 -3.45
N ASN A 276 -12.39 5.82 -4.64
CA ASN A 276 -11.05 5.32 -4.91
C ASN A 276 -10.17 6.38 -5.57
N LEU A 277 -8.97 6.57 -5.03
CA LEU A 277 -7.92 7.38 -5.64
C LEU A 277 -6.79 6.47 -6.12
N ASN A 278 -6.74 6.23 -7.42
CA ASN A 278 -5.66 5.51 -8.08
C ASN A 278 -4.47 6.45 -8.28
N VAL A 279 -3.24 5.99 -8.01
CA VAL A 279 -2.03 6.78 -8.25
C VAL A 279 -1.06 6.00 -9.12
N ALA A 280 -0.60 6.61 -10.22
CA ALA A 280 0.27 5.99 -11.21
C ALA A 280 1.49 6.84 -11.53
N GLY A 281 2.66 6.22 -11.66
CA GLY A 281 3.88 6.85 -12.16
C GLY A 281 4.05 6.60 -13.66
N PHE A 282 4.36 7.63 -14.46
CA PHE A 282 4.68 7.45 -15.88
C PHE A 282 5.98 6.68 -16.11
N TRP A 283 6.86 6.67 -15.11
CA TRP A 283 8.17 6.01 -15.13
C TRP A 283 8.24 4.87 -14.12
N ASP A 284 7.07 4.41 -13.67
CA ASP A 284 7.00 3.21 -12.85
C ASP A 284 7.43 2.02 -13.69
N GLN A 285 8.51 1.36 -13.26
CA GLN A 285 9.03 0.18 -13.93
C GLN A 285 8.52 -1.13 -13.32
N GLU A 286 7.77 -1.05 -12.21
CA GLU A 286 7.21 -2.20 -11.50
C GLU A 286 5.75 -2.41 -11.89
N ASP A 287 4.88 -1.49 -11.48
CA ASP A 287 3.42 -1.59 -11.71
C ASP A 287 2.87 -0.44 -12.58
N PRO A 288 3.31 -0.31 -13.83
CA PRO A 288 2.83 0.77 -14.71
C PRO A 288 1.43 0.52 -15.27
N TRP A 289 0.92 -0.71 -15.20
CA TRP A 289 -0.36 -1.13 -15.80
C TRP A 289 -1.52 -1.12 -14.80
N GLY A 290 -1.31 -1.66 -13.62
CA GLY A 290 -2.34 -1.96 -12.65
C GLY A 290 -3.23 -0.79 -12.26
N PRO A 291 -2.72 0.40 -11.88
CA PRO A 291 -3.57 1.52 -11.49
C PRO A 291 -4.52 1.99 -12.60
N TRP A 292 -4.09 1.91 -13.87
CA TRP A 292 -4.94 2.26 -15.01
C TRP A 292 -6.03 1.23 -15.25
N GLU A 293 -5.73 -0.06 -15.09
CA GLU A 293 -6.72 -1.12 -15.24
C GLU A 293 -7.73 -1.12 -14.10
N ILE A 294 -7.29 -0.89 -12.87
CA ILE A 294 -8.17 -0.72 -11.70
C ILE A 294 -9.11 0.47 -11.95
N PHE A 295 -8.56 1.62 -12.36
CA PHE A 295 -9.37 2.80 -12.69
C PHE A 295 -10.41 2.51 -13.76
N ARG A 296 -10.00 1.88 -14.89
CA ARG A 296 -10.92 1.58 -16.02
C ARG A 296 -12.00 0.60 -15.63
N ASN A 297 -11.66 -0.47 -14.91
CA ASN A 297 -12.62 -1.49 -14.51
C ASN A 297 -13.60 -0.98 -13.45
N ALA A 298 -13.13 -0.22 -12.47
CA ALA A 298 -14.00 0.41 -11.48
C ALA A 298 -14.97 1.42 -12.13
N ALA A 299 -14.55 2.10 -13.20
CA ALA A 299 -15.36 3.07 -13.94
C ALA A 299 -16.47 2.44 -14.80
N ILE A 300 -16.48 1.12 -15.01
CA ILE A 300 -17.57 0.45 -15.76
C ILE A 300 -18.92 0.73 -15.09
N SER A 301 -18.97 0.78 -13.77
CA SER A 301 -20.14 1.22 -13.02
C SER A 301 -19.71 2.06 -11.80
N ASP A 302 -19.61 3.37 -12.02
CA ASP A 302 -19.32 4.38 -11.00
C ASP A 302 -20.37 5.51 -11.09
N PRO A 303 -21.60 5.27 -10.63
CA PRO A 303 -22.69 6.23 -10.76
C PRO A 303 -22.45 7.53 -9.98
N GLU A 304 -21.68 7.48 -8.90
CA GLU A 304 -21.36 8.64 -8.05
C GLU A 304 -20.11 9.39 -8.50
N ARG A 305 -19.38 8.87 -9.49
CA ARG A 305 -18.12 9.44 -10.01
C ARG A 305 -17.09 9.67 -8.93
N THR A 306 -16.86 8.67 -8.12
CA THR A 306 -15.94 8.71 -6.97
C THR A 306 -14.66 7.93 -7.22
N ASN A 307 -14.44 7.48 -8.45
CA ASN A 307 -13.21 6.84 -8.88
C ASN A 307 -12.32 7.86 -9.61
N PHE A 308 -11.14 8.12 -9.06
CA PHE A 308 -10.21 9.13 -9.53
C PHE A 308 -8.86 8.51 -9.88
N ILE A 309 -8.12 9.15 -10.78
CA ILE A 309 -6.73 8.79 -11.06
C ILE A 309 -5.84 10.03 -11.07
N VAL A 310 -4.68 9.91 -10.43
CA VAL A 310 -3.60 10.88 -10.49
C VAL A 310 -2.39 10.20 -11.08
N ALA A 311 -1.88 10.71 -12.19
CA ALA A 311 -0.68 10.19 -12.82
C ALA A 311 0.34 11.31 -13.01
N GLY A 312 1.61 11.00 -12.78
CA GLY A 312 2.67 12.00 -12.86
C GLY A 312 4.03 11.42 -13.22
N PRO A 313 5.03 12.30 -13.40
CA PRO A 313 6.37 11.92 -13.81
C PRO A 313 7.14 11.32 -12.61
N TRP A 314 6.71 10.18 -12.16
CA TRP A 314 7.25 9.47 -11.00
C TRP A 314 7.66 8.05 -11.38
N PHE A 315 8.72 7.55 -10.73
CA PHE A 315 8.98 6.13 -10.61
C PHE A 315 8.21 5.54 -9.41
N HIS A 316 8.31 4.24 -9.18
CA HIS A 316 7.57 3.50 -8.16
C HIS A 316 7.65 4.16 -6.77
N GLY A 317 6.51 4.62 -6.23
CA GLY A 317 6.42 5.25 -4.91
C GLY A 317 7.02 6.66 -4.77
N GLN A 318 7.57 7.26 -5.84
CA GLN A 318 8.29 8.54 -5.74
C GLN A 318 7.43 9.71 -5.26
N TRP A 319 6.13 9.68 -5.48
CA TRP A 319 5.18 10.71 -5.00
C TRP A 319 5.14 10.86 -3.48
N TYR A 320 5.53 9.87 -2.72
CA TYR A 320 5.63 9.96 -1.26
C TYR A 320 6.62 11.02 -0.78
N GLY A 321 7.62 11.31 -1.55
CA GLY A 321 8.60 12.36 -1.24
C GLY A 321 8.08 13.79 -1.41
N GLY A 322 6.88 14.00 -1.95
CA GLY A 322 6.20 15.29 -2.06
C GLY A 322 6.85 16.32 -2.97
N LYS A 323 7.88 15.96 -3.73
CA LYS A 323 8.69 16.95 -4.43
C LYS A 323 8.47 17.03 -5.94
N GLY A 324 7.75 16.12 -6.57
CA GLY A 324 7.51 16.17 -8.03
C GLY A 324 8.76 16.48 -8.89
N THR A 325 9.96 16.23 -8.35
CA THR A 325 11.23 16.71 -8.87
C THR A 325 11.89 15.72 -9.84
N ALA A 326 11.16 14.73 -10.28
CA ALA A 326 11.69 13.75 -11.23
C ALA A 326 12.04 14.34 -12.61
N LEU A 327 11.69 15.59 -12.83
CA LEU A 327 12.06 16.32 -14.05
C LEU A 327 13.32 17.19 -13.89
N GLY A 328 13.99 17.14 -12.77
CA GLY A 328 15.20 17.92 -12.47
C GLY A 328 14.93 19.15 -11.67
#